data_fcb4d6c1a71a54d8c205ea625992a4ba
#
_entry.id   fcb4d6c1a71a54d8c205ea625992a4ba
#
_cell.length_a   1.000
_cell.length_b   1.000
_cell.length_c   1.000
_cell.angle_alpha   90.00
_cell.angle_beta   90.00
_cell.angle_gamma   90.00
#
_symmetry.space_group_name_H-M   'P 1'
#
loop_
_entity.id
_entity.type
_entity.pdbx_description
1 polymer ?
#
loop_
_entity_poly.entity_id
_entity_poly.type
_entity_poly.pdbx_seq_one_letter_code
_entity_poly.pdbx_strand_id
1 'polypeptide(L)'
;MTVGFVMLVHTALNRAEQVARHWAEQGCPVVIHVDKRVATSSYQPFVESLSDLDNVMFSKRHACEWGTWSLVAASQDASELMLDRFTDVQHVYLTSGPCLPLRPVADLKAYLAARPNTNFIESVTTEDVPWTVGGLDSERFTLRFPFSWKKHRRLFDGYVRLQRRLKFKRKVPKNVVPHLGSQWWCLSRETLSSILTDPNRHIYDTYFKRVWIPDESYYQSLVRLYSTDIESRSLTLSKFDYQG
;
A
#
# COMPACT_ATOMS: atom_id res chain seq x y z
N MET A 1 6.90 -0.38 22.61
CA MET A 1 7.01 -0.14 21.16
C MET A 1 5.62 0.14 20.58
N THR A 2 5.48 1.22 19.82
CA THR A 2 4.19 1.63 19.23
C THR A 2 4.16 1.25 17.75
N VAL A 3 3.11 0.55 17.33
CA VAL A 3 2.81 0.25 15.93
C VAL A 3 1.60 1.09 15.50
N GLY A 4 1.71 1.78 14.36
CA GLY A 4 0.63 2.55 13.77
C GLY A 4 0.00 1.77 12.61
N PHE A 5 -1.32 1.86 12.46
CA PHE A 5 -2.05 1.22 11.37
C PHE A 5 -2.52 2.27 10.36
N VAL A 6 -2.17 2.09 9.11
CA VAL A 6 -2.76 2.80 7.97
C VAL A 6 -3.81 1.88 7.36
N MET A 7 -5.07 2.31 7.38
CA MET A 7 -6.20 1.49 6.93
C MET A 7 -6.84 2.09 5.68
N LEU A 8 -6.87 1.32 4.58
CA LEU A 8 -7.57 1.69 3.35
C LEU A 8 -8.99 1.09 3.35
N VAL A 9 -10.00 1.95 3.29
CA VAL A 9 -11.42 1.56 3.43
C VAL A 9 -12.22 2.02 2.23
N HIS A 10 -13.06 1.14 1.66
CA HIS A 10 -13.99 1.46 0.58
C HIS A 10 -15.35 0.77 0.72
N THR A 11 -15.45 -0.22 1.61
CA THR A 11 -16.68 -0.99 1.90
C THR A 11 -16.66 -1.44 3.36
N ALA A 12 -17.76 -2.01 3.82
CA ALA A 12 -17.88 -2.61 5.15
C ALA A 12 -17.44 -1.67 6.29
N LEU A 13 -17.93 -0.42 6.29
CA LEU A 13 -17.53 0.61 7.25
C LEU A 13 -17.72 0.17 8.71
N ASN A 14 -18.80 -0.55 9.02
CA ASN A 14 -19.05 -1.06 10.38
C ASN A 14 -17.93 -2.01 10.86
N ARG A 15 -17.39 -2.83 9.96
CA ARG A 15 -16.26 -3.70 10.31
C ARG A 15 -14.99 -2.90 10.45
N ALA A 16 -14.76 -1.94 9.55
CA ALA A 16 -13.60 -1.06 9.62
C ALA A 16 -13.59 -0.25 10.94
N GLU A 17 -14.76 0.20 11.41
CA GLU A 17 -14.92 0.85 12.70
C GLU A 17 -14.51 -0.07 13.86
N GLN A 18 -15.08 -1.28 13.92
CA GLN A 18 -14.76 -2.25 14.97
C GLN A 18 -13.27 -2.55 15.04
N VAL A 19 -12.63 -2.74 13.89
CA VAL A 19 -11.20 -3.05 13.80
C VAL A 19 -10.34 -1.83 14.17
N ALA A 20 -10.69 -0.64 13.69
CA ALA A 20 -9.98 0.59 14.03
C ALA A 20 -10.07 0.87 15.55
N ARG A 21 -11.26 0.76 16.13
CA ARG A 21 -11.50 0.92 17.55
C ARG A 21 -10.70 -0.09 18.37
N HIS A 22 -10.72 -1.36 17.98
CA HIS A 22 -9.95 -2.41 18.64
C HIS A 22 -8.44 -2.08 18.69
N TRP A 23 -7.85 -1.59 17.59
CA TRP A 23 -6.43 -1.21 17.58
C TRP A 23 -6.18 0.05 18.40
N ALA A 24 -7.04 1.05 18.29
CA ALA A 24 -6.91 2.30 19.02
C ALA A 24 -6.98 2.09 20.54
N GLU A 25 -7.92 1.29 21.02
CA GLU A 25 -8.08 0.92 22.44
C GLU A 25 -6.86 0.12 22.98
N GLN A 26 -6.14 -0.58 22.09
CA GLN A 26 -4.87 -1.23 22.43
C GLN A 26 -3.66 -0.27 22.37
N GLY A 27 -3.91 1.04 22.26
CA GLY A 27 -2.87 2.09 22.20
C GLY A 27 -2.07 2.09 20.90
N CYS A 28 -2.70 1.68 19.79
CA CYS A 28 -2.11 1.77 18.47
C CYS A 28 -2.76 2.93 17.70
N PRO A 29 -2.02 3.94 17.23
CA PRO A 29 -2.57 4.95 16.35
C PRO A 29 -3.10 4.36 15.05
N VAL A 30 -4.23 4.88 14.57
CA VAL A 30 -4.87 4.45 13.32
C VAL A 30 -5.11 5.65 12.43
N VAL A 31 -4.59 5.62 11.20
CA VAL A 31 -4.93 6.60 10.17
C VAL A 31 -5.75 5.92 9.08
N ILE A 32 -6.96 6.41 8.87
CA ILE A 32 -7.94 5.81 7.97
C ILE A 32 -8.07 6.65 6.70
N HIS A 33 -7.80 6.03 5.55
CA HIS A 33 -8.19 6.55 4.25
C HIS A 33 -9.53 5.93 3.86
N VAL A 34 -10.56 6.75 3.63
CA VAL A 34 -11.85 6.31 3.10
C VAL A 34 -11.97 6.70 1.64
N ASP A 35 -12.24 5.75 0.77
CA ASP A 35 -12.42 6.01 -0.67
C ASP A 35 -13.42 7.15 -0.90
N LYS A 36 -13.06 8.11 -1.75
CA LYS A 36 -13.89 9.29 -2.05
C LYS A 36 -15.26 8.94 -2.65
N ARG A 37 -15.40 7.74 -3.23
CA ARG A 37 -16.67 7.25 -3.78
C ARG A 37 -17.65 6.75 -2.73
N VAL A 38 -17.21 6.53 -1.49
CA VAL A 38 -18.12 6.30 -0.36
C VAL A 38 -18.95 7.56 -0.15
N ALA A 39 -20.27 7.40 -0.18
CA ALA A 39 -21.21 8.51 -0.04
C ALA A 39 -21.01 9.28 1.29
N THR A 40 -21.19 10.58 1.27
CA THR A 40 -21.04 11.43 2.45
C THR A 40 -21.96 10.99 3.58
N SER A 41 -23.19 10.54 3.26
CA SER A 41 -24.15 9.99 4.21
C SER A 41 -23.68 8.75 4.97
N SER A 42 -22.72 8.00 4.42
CA SER A 42 -22.10 6.87 5.11
C SER A 42 -20.76 7.23 5.74
N TYR A 43 -20.05 8.18 5.13
CA TYR A 43 -18.74 8.64 5.60
C TYR A 43 -18.83 9.43 6.92
N GLN A 44 -19.75 10.38 7.01
CA GLN A 44 -19.86 11.22 8.21
C GLN A 44 -20.18 10.43 9.47
N PRO A 45 -21.20 9.55 9.51
CA PRO A 45 -21.45 8.72 10.68
C PRO A 45 -20.26 7.82 11.05
N PHE A 46 -19.50 7.33 10.05
CA PHE A 46 -18.30 6.54 10.30
C PHE A 46 -17.19 7.38 10.96
N VAL A 47 -17.01 8.64 10.57
CA VAL A 47 -16.06 9.54 11.23
C VAL A 47 -16.53 9.86 12.65
N GLU A 48 -17.81 10.15 12.82
CA GLU A 48 -18.42 10.47 14.11
C GLU A 48 -18.32 9.30 15.10
N SER A 49 -18.48 8.05 14.62
CA SER A 49 -18.41 6.86 15.46
C SER A 49 -17.02 6.60 16.06
N LEU A 50 -15.98 7.22 15.53
CA LEU A 50 -14.59 7.11 16.01
C LEU A 50 -14.06 8.42 16.63
N SER A 51 -14.91 9.43 16.79
CA SER A 51 -14.51 10.76 17.28
C SER A 51 -14.15 10.81 18.78
N ASP A 52 -14.47 9.77 19.52
CA ASP A 52 -14.09 9.57 20.92
C ASP A 52 -12.66 9.05 21.10
N LEU A 53 -11.94 8.75 20.00
CA LEU A 53 -10.61 8.17 20.01
C LEU A 53 -9.56 9.17 19.49
N ASP A 54 -8.78 9.76 20.39
CA ASP A 54 -7.77 10.79 20.08
C ASP A 54 -6.62 10.26 19.18
N ASN A 55 -6.44 8.94 19.13
CA ASN A 55 -5.42 8.28 18.33
C ASN A 55 -5.94 7.70 17.01
N VAL A 56 -7.15 8.11 16.58
CA VAL A 56 -7.71 7.80 15.26
C VAL A 56 -7.79 9.08 14.42
N MET A 57 -7.28 9.04 13.20
CA MET A 57 -7.30 10.17 12.27
C MET A 57 -7.75 9.73 10.87
N PHE A 58 -8.28 10.66 10.10
CA PHE A 58 -8.69 10.44 8.72
C PHE A 58 -7.80 11.25 7.77
N SER A 59 -7.24 10.56 6.79
CA SER A 59 -6.43 11.20 5.75
C SER A 59 -7.29 11.79 4.63
N LYS A 60 -6.65 12.55 3.74
CA LYS A 60 -7.27 13.03 2.51
C LYS A 60 -7.84 11.86 1.70
N ARG A 61 -9.07 12.02 1.21
CA ARG A 61 -9.78 11.00 0.44
C ARG A 61 -9.41 11.02 -1.04
N HIS A 62 -9.05 9.87 -1.59
CA HIS A 62 -8.84 9.62 -3.01
C HIS A 62 -9.97 8.74 -3.57
N ALA A 63 -10.33 8.94 -4.83
CA ALA A 63 -11.17 8.00 -5.57
C ALA A 63 -10.27 6.86 -6.08
N CYS A 64 -10.19 5.79 -5.30
CA CYS A 64 -9.28 4.69 -5.56
C CYS A 64 -9.82 3.74 -6.62
N GLU A 65 -8.97 3.36 -7.54
CA GLU A 65 -9.27 2.38 -8.57
C GLU A 65 -8.18 1.30 -8.59
N TRP A 66 -8.62 0.04 -8.59
CA TRP A 66 -7.71 -1.09 -8.61
C TRP A 66 -6.74 -1.05 -9.79
N GLY A 67 -5.48 -1.34 -9.53
CA GLY A 67 -4.42 -1.37 -10.53
C GLY A 67 -3.97 0.01 -11.01
N THR A 68 -4.37 1.09 -10.34
CA THR A 68 -3.95 2.45 -10.65
C THR A 68 -3.20 3.12 -9.51
N TRP A 69 -2.52 4.22 -9.83
CA TRP A 69 -1.75 5.01 -8.87
C TRP A 69 -2.54 5.51 -7.65
N SER A 70 -3.85 5.57 -7.75
CA SER A 70 -4.70 6.13 -6.69
C SER A 70 -4.60 5.38 -5.35
N LEU A 71 -4.29 4.08 -5.38
CA LEU A 71 -4.06 3.29 -4.16
C LEU A 71 -2.73 3.66 -3.49
N VAL A 72 -1.67 3.87 -4.29
CA VAL A 72 -0.38 4.35 -3.77
C VAL A 72 -0.52 5.76 -3.20
N ALA A 73 -1.21 6.68 -3.90
CA ALA A 73 -1.43 8.03 -3.40
C ALA A 73 -2.20 8.04 -2.08
N ALA A 74 -3.22 7.17 -1.95
CA ALA A 74 -3.98 7.02 -0.72
C ALA A 74 -3.11 6.51 0.45
N SER A 75 -2.27 5.51 0.20
CA SER A 75 -1.36 4.99 1.23
C SER A 75 -0.25 5.99 1.58
N GLN A 76 0.25 6.78 0.62
CA GLN A 76 1.22 7.85 0.87
C GLN A 76 0.64 8.93 1.78
N ASP A 77 -0.49 9.55 1.41
CA ASP A 77 -1.11 10.62 2.20
C ASP A 77 -1.46 10.15 3.63
N ALA A 78 -1.94 8.91 3.78
CA ALA A 78 -2.24 8.34 5.10
C ALA A 78 -0.96 8.04 5.92
N SER A 79 0.10 7.56 5.26
CA SER A 79 1.38 7.30 5.91
C SER A 79 2.09 8.58 6.33
N GLU A 80 2.04 9.64 5.51
CA GLU A 80 2.57 10.96 5.85
C GLU A 80 1.86 11.53 7.09
N LEU A 81 0.53 11.44 7.14
CA LEU A 81 -0.23 11.87 8.30
C LEU A 81 0.12 11.05 9.55
N MET A 82 0.32 9.73 9.42
CA MET A 82 0.76 8.86 10.51
C MET A 82 2.12 9.31 11.07
N LEU A 83 3.09 9.55 10.20
CA LEU A 83 4.45 9.94 10.60
C LEU A 83 4.50 11.36 11.20
N ASP A 84 3.66 12.27 10.72
CA ASP A 84 3.57 13.66 11.20
C ASP A 84 2.95 13.74 12.60
N ARG A 85 1.85 13.02 12.82
CA ARG A 85 1.04 13.15 14.02
C ARG A 85 1.45 12.23 15.16
N PHE A 86 2.03 11.07 14.84
CA PHE A 86 2.38 10.04 15.82
C PHE A 86 3.89 9.78 15.80
N THR A 87 4.65 10.61 16.50
CA THR A 87 6.13 10.61 16.46
C THR A 87 6.77 9.41 17.17
N ASP A 88 6.04 8.73 18.05
CA ASP A 88 6.46 7.54 18.80
C ASP A 88 6.25 6.22 18.08
N VAL A 89 5.53 6.24 16.92
CA VAL A 89 5.33 5.05 16.08
C VAL A 89 6.65 4.60 15.48
N GLN A 90 7.00 3.33 15.68
CA GLN A 90 8.23 2.71 15.18
C GLN A 90 8.02 1.83 13.96
N HIS A 91 6.83 1.26 13.80
CA HIS A 91 6.41 0.55 12.59
C HIS A 91 5.05 1.05 12.13
N VAL A 92 4.88 1.16 10.83
CA VAL A 92 3.59 1.45 10.20
C VAL A 92 3.13 0.23 9.43
N TYR A 93 1.90 -0.22 9.71
CA TYR A 93 1.30 -1.40 9.09
C TYR A 93 0.17 -0.98 8.16
N LEU A 94 0.31 -1.26 6.87
CA LEU A 94 -0.76 -1.03 5.88
C LEU A 94 -1.77 -2.18 5.90
N THR A 95 -3.04 -1.84 6.12
CA THR A 95 -4.15 -2.78 6.23
C THR A 95 -5.36 -2.31 5.41
N SER A 96 -6.41 -3.13 5.38
CA SER A 96 -7.72 -2.75 4.81
C SER A 96 -8.82 -2.82 5.86
N GLY A 97 -9.97 -2.20 5.58
CA GLY A 97 -11.12 -2.23 6.47
C GLY A 97 -11.58 -3.63 6.91
N PRO A 98 -11.58 -4.67 6.05
CA PRO A 98 -11.95 -6.03 6.43
C PRO A 98 -10.84 -6.85 7.09
N CYS A 99 -9.61 -6.33 7.27
CA CYS A 99 -8.54 -7.05 7.98
C CYS A 99 -8.92 -7.29 9.43
N LEU A 100 -8.79 -8.54 9.89
CA LEU A 100 -9.03 -8.92 11.28
C LEU A 100 -7.72 -9.30 11.94
N PRO A 101 -7.48 -8.88 13.20
CA PRO A 101 -6.35 -9.36 13.97
C PRO A 101 -6.56 -10.87 14.27
N LEU A 102 -5.57 -11.68 13.89
CA LEU A 102 -5.59 -13.14 14.15
C LEU A 102 -4.92 -13.50 15.48
N ARG A 103 -4.21 -12.55 16.08
CA ARG A 103 -3.52 -12.68 17.36
C ARG A 103 -3.69 -11.42 18.19
N PRO A 104 -3.48 -11.46 19.50
CA PRO A 104 -3.47 -10.27 20.34
C PRO A 104 -2.50 -9.21 19.81
N VAL A 105 -2.87 -7.95 19.89
CA VAL A 105 -2.01 -6.83 19.48
C VAL A 105 -0.71 -6.79 20.28
N ALA A 106 -0.74 -7.25 21.54
CA ALA A 106 0.44 -7.36 22.38
C ALA A 106 1.52 -8.28 21.76
N ASP A 107 1.11 -9.39 21.13
CA ASP A 107 2.04 -10.33 20.46
C ASP A 107 2.70 -9.65 19.25
N LEU A 108 1.92 -8.86 18.45
CA LEU A 108 2.46 -8.09 17.35
C LEU A 108 3.47 -7.05 17.84
N LYS A 109 3.13 -6.31 18.92
CA LYS A 109 4.03 -5.32 19.51
C LYS A 109 5.33 -5.95 20.01
N ALA A 110 5.26 -7.09 20.69
CA ALA A 110 6.42 -7.84 21.17
C ALA A 110 7.28 -8.34 19.99
N TYR A 111 6.63 -8.90 18.97
CA TYR A 111 7.28 -9.40 17.76
C TYR A 111 8.07 -8.32 17.03
N LEU A 112 7.46 -7.14 16.83
CA LEU A 112 8.09 -6.00 16.16
C LEU A 112 9.16 -5.35 17.07
N ALA A 113 8.96 -5.31 18.40
CA ALA A 113 9.94 -4.78 19.34
C ALA A 113 11.28 -5.55 19.31
N ALA A 114 11.23 -6.85 19.05
CA ALA A 114 12.43 -7.67 18.85
C ALA A 114 13.10 -7.43 17.47
N ARG A 115 12.47 -6.66 16.57
CA ARG A 115 12.89 -6.42 15.18
C ARG A 115 12.68 -4.95 14.77
N PRO A 116 13.29 -3.99 15.47
CA PRO A 116 12.93 -2.57 15.36
C PRO A 116 13.17 -1.97 13.97
N ASN A 117 14.11 -2.52 13.19
CA ASN A 117 14.48 -2.00 11.87
C ASN A 117 14.00 -2.91 10.73
N THR A 118 13.46 -4.09 11.03
CA THR A 118 13.05 -5.05 10.02
C THR A 118 11.79 -4.59 9.28
N ASN A 119 11.83 -4.66 7.98
CA ASN A 119 10.72 -4.35 7.09
C ASN A 119 10.07 -5.64 6.60
N PHE A 120 8.78 -5.79 6.85
CA PHE A 120 7.99 -6.94 6.41
C PHE A 120 7.18 -6.56 5.18
N ILE A 121 7.70 -6.92 4.03
CA ILE A 121 7.11 -6.63 2.73
C ILE A 121 7.56 -7.69 1.74
N GLU A 122 6.60 -8.36 1.10
CA GLU A 122 6.95 -9.25 0.00
C GLU A 122 7.57 -8.43 -1.12
N SER A 123 8.84 -8.69 -1.41
CA SER A 123 9.64 -7.92 -2.36
C SER A 123 10.52 -8.88 -3.15
N VAL A 124 10.00 -9.35 -4.29
CA VAL A 124 10.63 -10.33 -5.17
C VAL A 124 10.76 -9.77 -6.58
N THR A 125 11.72 -10.26 -7.34
CA THR A 125 11.86 -9.90 -8.76
C THR A 125 11.00 -10.81 -9.64
N THR A 126 10.79 -10.41 -10.89
CA THR A 126 10.12 -11.26 -11.89
C THR A 126 10.91 -12.50 -12.27
N GLU A 127 12.19 -12.55 -11.91
CA GLU A 127 13.07 -13.70 -12.09
C GLU A 127 12.92 -14.73 -10.96
N ASP A 128 12.66 -14.24 -9.73
CA ASP A 128 12.49 -15.10 -8.55
C ASP A 128 11.14 -15.85 -8.57
N VAL A 129 10.09 -15.19 -9.09
CA VAL A 129 8.74 -15.73 -9.08
C VAL A 129 8.06 -15.43 -10.42
N PRO A 130 7.50 -16.43 -11.12
CA PRO A 130 6.78 -16.23 -12.37
C PRO A 130 5.38 -15.61 -12.12
N TRP A 131 5.35 -14.38 -11.66
CA TRP A 131 4.12 -13.62 -11.41
C TRP A 131 3.59 -12.99 -12.69
N THR A 132 3.09 -13.81 -13.59
CA THR A 132 2.42 -13.35 -14.80
C THR A 132 0.93 -13.16 -14.53
N VAL A 133 0.51 -11.94 -14.25
CA VAL A 133 -0.90 -11.57 -14.27
C VAL A 133 -1.22 -10.97 -15.63
N GLY A 134 -2.17 -11.56 -16.36
CA GLY A 134 -2.60 -11.06 -17.67
C GLY A 134 -1.52 -11.09 -18.77
N GLY A 135 -0.51 -11.97 -18.65
CA GLY A 135 0.58 -12.09 -19.62
C GLY A 135 1.57 -10.92 -19.60
N LEU A 136 1.56 -10.11 -18.55
CA LEU A 136 2.50 -9.01 -18.32
C LEU A 136 3.44 -9.38 -17.18
N ASP A 137 4.67 -9.59 -17.50
CA ASP A 137 5.76 -9.85 -16.57
C ASP A 137 6.62 -8.58 -16.40
N SER A 138 7.89 -8.60 -16.74
CA SER A 138 8.77 -7.42 -16.75
C SER A 138 8.22 -6.25 -17.58
N GLU A 139 7.30 -6.52 -18.51
CA GLU A 139 6.63 -5.51 -19.32
C GLU A 139 5.81 -4.51 -18.49
N ARG A 140 5.30 -4.87 -17.30
CA ARG A 140 4.61 -3.92 -16.41
C ARG A 140 5.50 -2.75 -16.00
N PHE A 141 6.82 -2.94 -16.02
CA PHE A 141 7.81 -1.91 -15.71
C PHE A 141 8.33 -1.18 -16.95
N THR A 142 8.38 -1.85 -18.09
CA THR A 142 8.99 -1.30 -19.32
C THR A 142 8.00 -0.68 -20.29
N LEU A 143 6.72 -0.98 -20.17
CA LEU A 143 5.64 -0.34 -20.92
C LEU A 143 4.95 0.75 -20.09
N ARG A 144 4.05 1.50 -20.71
CA ARG A 144 3.21 2.52 -20.06
C ARG A 144 1.77 2.06 -19.99
N PHE A 145 1.13 2.28 -18.85
CA PHE A 145 -0.26 1.90 -18.59
C PHE A 145 -1.09 3.13 -18.16
N PRO A 146 -1.48 4.02 -19.09
CA PRO A 146 -2.24 5.21 -18.77
C PRO A 146 -3.73 4.96 -18.58
N PHE A 147 -4.22 3.78 -18.95
CA PHE A 147 -5.64 3.41 -18.88
C PHE A 147 -5.90 2.41 -17.77
N SER A 148 -7.04 2.57 -17.09
CA SER A 148 -7.53 1.56 -16.16
C SER A 148 -7.94 0.30 -16.94
N TRP A 149 -7.42 -0.85 -16.55
CA TRP A 149 -7.77 -2.13 -17.14
C TRP A 149 -9.25 -2.47 -16.92
N LYS A 150 -9.80 -2.17 -15.73
CA LYS A 150 -11.21 -2.45 -15.43
C LYS A 150 -12.18 -1.61 -16.24
N LYS A 151 -11.87 -0.31 -16.44
CA LYS A 151 -12.78 0.61 -17.13
C LYS A 151 -12.61 0.62 -18.64
N HIS A 152 -11.38 0.42 -19.13
CA HIS A 152 -11.02 0.65 -20.52
C HIS A 152 -10.19 -0.52 -21.10
N ARG A 153 -10.63 -1.76 -20.85
CA ARG A 153 -9.88 -2.97 -21.22
C ARG A 153 -9.42 -2.97 -22.67
N ARG A 154 -10.32 -2.62 -23.61
CA ARG A 154 -9.97 -2.61 -25.05
C ARG A 154 -8.88 -1.59 -25.39
N LEU A 155 -8.91 -0.40 -24.76
CA LEU A 155 -7.87 0.61 -24.92
C LEU A 155 -6.55 0.16 -24.26
N PHE A 156 -6.63 -0.44 -23.11
CA PHE A 156 -5.48 -1.01 -22.41
C PHE A 156 -4.78 -2.05 -23.28
N ASP A 157 -5.50 -3.08 -23.74
CA ASP A 157 -4.97 -4.16 -24.56
C ASP A 157 -4.45 -3.64 -25.91
N GLY A 158 -5.17 -2.71 -26.55
CA GLY A 158 -4.76 -2.06 -27.80
C GLY A 158 -3.46 -1.27 -27.64
N TYR A 159 -3.34 -0.53 -26.55
CA TYR A 159 -2.15 0.28 -26.28
C TYR A 159 -0.91 -0.58 -25.95
N VAL A 160 -1.10 -1.69 -25.21
CA VAL A 160 -0.03 -2.68 -24.98
C VAL A 160 0.46 -3.27 -26.30
N ARG A 161 -0.46 -3.71 -27.18
CA ARG A 161 -0.11 -4.25 -28.51
C ARG A 161 0.64 -3.23 -29.37
N LEU A 162 0.21 -1.97 -29.34
CA LEU A 162 0.87 -0.88 -30.08
C LEU A 162 2.31 -0.68 -29.57
N GLN A 163 2.50 -0.62 -28.26
CA GLN A 163 3.84 -0.45 -27.68
C GLN A 163 4.76 -1.63 -28.03
N ARG A 164 4.25 -2.87 -27.98
CA ARG A 164 5.01 -4.07 -28.40
C ARG A 164 5.41 -4.00 -29.88
N ARG A 165 4.46 -3.60 -30.77
CA ARG A 165 4.73 -3.44 -32.20
C ARG A 165 5.80 -2.37 -32.48
N LEU A 166 5.76 -1.27 -31.74
CA LEU A 166 6.74 -0.18 -31.85
C LEU A 166 8.04 -0.48 -31.10
N LYS A 167 8.17 -1.63 -30.47
CA LYS A 167 9.30 -2.01 -29.59
C LYS A 167 9.61 -0.95 -28.54
N PHE A 168 8.56 -0.23 -28.09
CA PHE A 168 8.69 0.82 -27.09
C PHE A 168 9.10 0.20 -25.74
N LYS A 169 10.16 0.78 -25.14
CA LYS A 169 10.56 0.47 -23.77
C LYS A 169 10.97 1.74 -23.07
N ARG A 170 10.43 1.99 -21.88
CA ARG A 170 10.90 3.06 -21.00
C ARG A 170 11.99 2.53 -20.06
N LYS A 171 12.85 3.43 -19.63
CA LYS A 171 13.88 3.12 -18.64
C LYS A 171 13.30 3.19 -17.24
N VAL A 172 13.70 2.24 -16.40
CA VAL A 172 13.49 2.30 -14.95
C VAL A 172 14.35 3.43 -14.38
N PRO A 173 13.90 4.16 -13.34
CA PRO A 173 14.72 5.16 -12.68
C PRO A 173 16.06 4.57 -12.23
N LYS A 174 17.10 5.39 -12.28
CA LYS A 174 18.44 4.97 -11.86
C LYS A 174 18.40 4.49 -10.41
N ASN A 175 19.11 3.42 -10.11
CA ASN A 175 19.19 2.75 -8.81
C ASN A 175 17.92 2.01 -8.34
N VAL A 176 16.82 2.04 -9.07
CA VAL A 176 15.63 1.26 -8.76
C VAL A 176 15.69 -0.08 -9.49
N VAL A 177 15.67 -1.16 -8.74
CA VAL A 177 15.44 -2.51 -9.27
C VAL A 177 13.97 -2.84 -9.05
N PRO A 178 13.19 -3.10 -10.11
CA PRO A 178 11.77 -3.39 -9.97
C PRO A 178 11.52 -4.67 -9.17
N HIS A 179 10.71 -4.56 -8.14
CA HIS A 179 10.23 -5.67 -7.32
C HIS A 179 8.71 -5.67 -7.29
N LEU A 180 8.17 -6.84 -7.04
CA LEU A 180 6.75 -7.12 -6.91
C LEU A 180 6.46 -7.76 -5.56
N GLY A 181 5.21 -7.70 -5.14
CA GLY A 181 4.76 -8.39 -3.95
C GLY A 181 3.34 -7.99 -3.56
N SER A 182 2.87 -8.53 -2.47
CA SER A 182 1.58 -8.17 -1.90
C SER A 182 1.51 -6.67 -1.61
N GLN A 183 0.35 -6.08 -1.78
CA GLN A 183 0.06 -4.70 -1.40
C GLN A 183 0.32 -4.44 0.10
N TRP A 184 0.20 -5.47 0.93
CA TRP A 184 0.24 -5.36 2.39
C TRP A 184 1.66 -5.43 2.92
N TRP A 185 2.05 -4.42 3.69
CA TRP A 185 3.38 -4.32 4.27
C TRP A 185 3.33 -3.76 5.70
N CYS A 186 4.39 -4.04 6.46
CA CYS A 186 4.67 -3.42 7.74
C CYS A 186 6.13 -2.91 7.69
N LEU A 187 6.30 -1.61 7.56
CA LEU A 187 7.60 -0.96 7.41
C LEU A 187 8.03 -0.26 8.69
N SER A 188 9.34 -0.25 8.95
CA SER A 188 9.92 0.58 9.99
C SER A 188 9.66 2.06 9.68
N ARG A 189 9.52 2.88 10.73
CA ARG A 189 9.37 4.33 10.59
C ARG A 189 10.47 4.94 9.75
N GLU A 190 11.72 4.54 10.01
CA GLU A 190 12.89 5.06 9.32
C GLU A 190 12.82 4.81 7.81
N THR A 191 12.56 3.57 7.40
CA THR A 191 12.46 3.20 5.99
C THR A 191 11.29 3.90 5.30
N LEU A 192 10.11 3.93 5.95
CA LEU A 192 8.94 4.58 5.38
C LEU A 192 9.15 6.10 5.25
N SER A 193 9.75 6.74 6.26
CA SER A 193 10.11 8.16 6.21
C SER A 193 11.09 8.43 5.07
N SER A 194 12.13 7.61 4.92
CA SER A 194 13.11 7.76 3.84
C SER A 194 12.47 7.67 2.45
N ILE A 195 11.53 6.75 2.26
CA ILE A 195 10.77 6.64 0.99
C ILE A 195 9.94 7.90 0.73
N LEU A 196 9.25 8.42 1.75
CA LEU A 196 8.29 9.52 1.58
C LEU A 196 8.96 10.90 1.51
N THR A 197 10.15 11.06 2.09
CA THR A 197 10.89 12.34 2.11
C THR A 197 12.06 12.41 1.12
N ASP A 198 12.27 11.37 0.31
CA ASP A 198 13.35 11.36 -0.70
C ASP A 198 13.22 12.55 -1.67
N PRO A 199 14.28 13.34 -1.88
CA PRO A 199 14.27 14.45 -2.84
C PRO A 199 13.90 14.02 -4.27
N ASN A 200 14.18 12.76 -4.64
CA ASN A 200 13.86 12.19 -5.94
C ASN A 200 12.49 11.48 -5.99
N ARG A 201 11.70 11.52 -4.91
CA ARG A 201 10.39 10.86 -4.85
C ARG A 201 9.52 11.22 -6.05
N HIS A 202 9.55 12.46 -6.51
CA HIS A 202 8.79 12.92 -7.68
C HIS A 202 9.13 12.15 -8.97
N ILE A 203 10.37 11.67 -9.11
CA ILE A 203 10.81 10.82 -10.23
C ILE A 203 10.19 9.44 -10.11
N TYR A 204 10.24 8.83 -8.92
CA TYR A 204 9.64 7.53 -8.65
C TYR A 204 8.12 7.56 -8.84
N ASP A 205 7.46 8.55 -8.27
CA ASP A 205 6.01 8.73 -8.44
C ASP A 205 5.62 8.87 -9.91
N THR A 206 6.33 9.70 -10.67
CA THR A 206 6.09 9.88 -12.12
C THR A 206 6.27 8.58 -12.89
N TYR A 207 7.28 7.79 -12.53
CA TYR A 207 7.51 6.49 -13.14
C TYR A 207 6.42 5.50 -12.78
N PHE A 208 6.13 5.30 -11.48
CA PHE A 208 5.17 4.31 -11.01
C PHE A 208 3.71 4.65 -11.34
N LYS A 209 3.36 5.92 -11.55
CA LYS A 209 2.05 6.33 -12.12
C LYS A 209 1.72 5.68 -13.47
N ARG A 210 2.70 5.12 -14.15
CA ARG A 210 2.56 4.46 -15.45
C ARG A 210 2.88 2.97 -15.40
N VAL A 211 3.15 2.42 -14.23
CA VAL A 211 3.27 0.98 -13.97
C VAL A 211 1.87 0.39 -13.82
N TRP A 212 1.67 -0.84 -14.25
CA TRP A 212 0.42 -1.55 -13.99
C TRP A 212 0.45 -2.19 -12.60
N ILE A 213 -0.62 -1.98 -11.83
CA ILE A 213 -0.75 -2.38 -10.42
C ILE A 213 0.43 -1.83 -9.60
N PRO A 214 0.56 -0.49 -9.49
CA PRO A 214 1.70 0.13 -8.82
C PRO A 214 1.71 -0.09 -7.30
N ASP A 215 0.57 -0.37 -6.68
CA ASP A 215 0.41 -0.72 -5.27
C ASP A 215 1.09 -2.05 -4.88
N GLU A 216 1.33 -2.93 -5.87
CA GLU A 216 2.07 -4.17 -5.73
C GLU A 216 3.56 -4.05 -6.12
N SER A 217 4.07 -2.84 -6.34
CA SER A 217 5.44 -2.66 -6.85
C SER A 217 6.16 -1.41 -6.36
N TYR A 218 5.46 -0.37 -5.94
CA TYR A 218 6.05 0.90 -5.51
C TYR A 218 6.89 0.73 -4.24
N TYR A 219 6.26 0.34 -3.14
CA TYR A 219 6.96 0.13 -1.87
C TYR A 219 7.91 -1.06 -1.95
N GLN A 220 7.53 -2.12 -2.67
CA GLN A 220 8.32 -3.33 -2.88
C GLN A 220 9.66 -3.03 -3.57
N SER A 221 9.67 -2.07 -4.50
CA SER A 221 10.91 -1.64 -5.18
C SER A 221 11.70 -0.63 -4.34
N LEU A 222 11.01 0.35 -3.72
CA LEU A 222 11.70 1.45 -3.03
C LEU A 222 12.28 1.05 -1.68
N VAL A 223 11.69 0.10 -0.95
CA VAL A 223 12.23 -0.38 0.32
C VAL A 223 13.68 -0.84 0.18
N ARG A 224 14.05 -1.40 -0.97
CA ARG A 224 15.41 -1.87 -1.29
C ARG A 224 16.45 -0.76 -1.45
N LEU A 225 16.02 0.49 -1.61
CA LEU A 225 16.93 1.64 -1.65
C LEU A 225 17.38 2.08 -0.26
N TYR A 226 16.56 1.81 0.78
CA TYR A 226 16.75 2.39 2.11
C TYR A 226 16.97 1.36 3.20
N SER A 227 16.78 0.08 2.92
CA SER A 227 16.98 -0.97 3.90
C SER A 227 17.53 -2.25 3.28
N THR A 228 18.40 -2.91 4.02
CA THR A 228 18.85 -4.30 3.77
C THR A 228 18.16 -5.29 4.71
N ASP A 229 17.54 -4.80 5.80
CA ASP A 229 16.81 -5.61 6.76
C ASP A 229 15.35 -5.76 6.32
N ILE A 230 15.14 -6.71 5.39
CA ILE A 230 13.85 -6.98 4.76
C ILE A 230 13.52 -8.47 4.90
N GLU A 231 12.45 -8.77 5.63
CA GLU A 231 11.79 -10.07 5.54
C GLU A 231 10.80 -10.04 4.36
N SER A 232 11.15 -10.74 3.27
CA SER A 232 10.34 -10.74 2.03
C SER A 232 9.07 -11.56 2.19
N ARG A 233 8.20 -11.14 3.10
CA ARG A 233 6.87 -11.70 3.37
C ARG A 233 5.93 -10.66 3.93
N SER A 234 4.64 -10.82 3.69
CA SER A 234 3.61 -10.05 4.38
C SER A 234 3.31 -10.66 5.76
N LEU A 235 3.00 -9.81 6.74
CA LEU A 235 2.40 -10.22 8.00
C LEU A 235 0.87 -10.40 7.89
N THR A 236 0.29 -10.05 6.74
CA THR A 236 -1.14 -10.22 6.44
C THR A 236 -1.36 -11.55 5.74
N LEU A 237 -2.21 -12.40 6.32
CA LEU A 237 -2.69 -13.62 5.65
C LEU A 237 -3.83 -13.26 4.70
N SER A 238 -3.62 -13.45 3.41
CA SER A 238 -4.67 -13.30 2.39
C SER A 238 -5.02 -14.68 1.83
N LYS A 239 -6.31 -15.04 1.89
CA LYS A 239 -6.84 -16.21 1.17
C LYS A 239 -7.66 -15.71 -0.01
N PHE A 240 -7.30 -16.14 -1.19
CA PHE A 240 -8.08 -15.89 -2.41
C PHE A 240 -8.81 -17.19 -2.77
N ASP A 241 -10.12 -17.17 -2.65
CA ASP A 241 -10.94 -18.23 -3.23
C ASP A 241 -11.05 -17.96 -4.75
N TYR A 242 -10.14 -18.58 -5.48
CA TYR A 242 -10.27 -18.62 -6.94
C TYR A 242 -11.43 -19.59 -7.28
N GLN A 243 -12.63 -19.06 -7.27
CA GLN A 243 -13.72 -19.69 -8.03
C GLN A 243 -13.44 -19.36 -9.49
N GLY A 244 -13.01 -20.37 -10.24
CA GLY A 244 -12.63 -20.30 -11.63
C GLY A 244 -13.75 -19.89 -12.58
#